data_49325ae16e9af1a2433e69079738ad64
#
_entry.id   49325ae16e9af1a2433e69079738ad64
#
_cell.length_a   1.000
_cell.length_b   1.000
_cell.length_c   1.000
_cell.angle_alpha   90.00
_cell.angle_beta   90.00
_cell.angle_gamma   90.00
#
_symmetry.space_group_name_H-M   'P 1'
#
loop_
_entity.id
_entity.type
_entity.pdbx_description
1 polymer ?
#
loop_
_entity_poly.entity_id
_entity_poly.type
_entity_poly.pdbx_seq_one_letter_code
_entity_poly.pdbx_strand_id
1 'polypeptide(L)'
;GVVVVLSTVVGEENFLDWGWRIPFFFALPLGLIGLYLRHALEETPAFQQHVDKLEQGDREGLQHGPKVSFKEIATKHWRSLLTCIGLVISTNVTYYMLLTYMPSYLSHNLHYSEDHGVLIIIAIMIGMLFVQPVMGLLSDRFGRRPFVILGSTALFFLAIPAFMMINSDVIGLIFAGLLMLAVILNCFTGVMASTLPAMFPTHLRFSALASAFNISILIAGLTPTLAAWLVESTENLMMPAYYLMVVAVIGLITGITMKETANRPLRGATPAASDMQEAREILQEHHDNIEQKIEDIDEEIAELQKKRSRLVDQHPKINE
;
A
#
# COMPACT_ATOMS: atom_id res chain seq x y z
N GLY A 1 9.47 2.03 23.45
CA GLY A 1 10.52 1.20 24.07
C GLY A 1 11.80 2.00 24.31
N VAL A 2 12.55 2.37 23.26
CA VAL A 2 13.86 3.06 23.39
C VAL A 2 13.76 4.36 24.19
N VAL A 3 12.75 5.17 23.95
CA VAL A 3 12.51 6.44 24.66
C VAL A 3 12.31 6.20 26.16
N VAL A 4 11.47 5.23 26.54
CA VAL A 4 11.19 4.90 27.95
C VAL A 4 12.45 4.39 28.66
N VAL A 5 13.22 3.53 28.02
CA VAL A 5 14.49 3.05 28.57
C VAL A 5 15.49 4.19 28.76
N LEU A 6 15.60 5.07 27.77
CA LEU A 6 16.51 6.20 27.84
C LEU A 6 16.10 7.25 28.87
N SER A 7 14.81 7.57 28.99
CA SER A 7 14.34 8.50 30.03
C SER A 7 14.61 7.97 31.42
N THR A 8 14.52 6.65 31.63
CA THR A 8 14.82 6.00 32.92
C THR A 8 16.34 5.98 33.21
N VAL A 9 17.19 5.74 32.20
CA VAL A 9 18.66 5.62 32.37
C VAL A 9 19.33 6.98 32.49
N VAL A 10 18.93 7.94 31.66
CA VAL A 10 19.55 9.28 31.57
C VAL A 10 18.97 10.25 32.60
N GLY A 11 17.78 9.92 33.11
CA GLY A 11 16.98 10.80 33.97
C GLY A 11 16.10 11.73 33.12
N GLU A 12 14.91 12.01 33.63
CA GLU A 12 13.86 12.72 32.89
C GLU A 12 14.28 14.15 32.50
N GLU A 13 14.98 14.86 33.38
CA GLU A 13 15.47 16.22 33.17
C GLU A 13 16.52 16.27 32.06
N ASN A 14 17.52 15.38 32.08
CA ASN A 14 18.57 15.28 31.05
C ASN A 14 18.02 14.74 29.74
N PHE A 15 16.98 13.86 29.80
CA PHE A 15 16.34 13.35 28.60
C PHE A 15 15.60 14.47 27.86
N LEU A 16 14.90 15.34 28.55
CA LEU A 16 14.20 16.48 27.97
C LEU A 16 15.16 17.54 27.42
N ASP A 17 16.32 17.73 28.03
CA ASP A 17 17.30 18.71 27.56
C ASP A 17 18.05 18.26 26.31
N TRP A 18 18.64 17.07 26.31
CA TRP A 18 19.46 16.58 25.19
C TRP A 18 19.22 15.10 24.80
N GLY A 19 18.78 14.26 25.73
CA GLY A 19 18.69 12.80 25.58
C GLY A 19 17.69 12.36 24.51
N TRP A 20 16.70 13.18 24.19
CA TRP A 20 15.72 12.90 23.13
C TRP A 20 16.35 12.77 21.74
N ARG A 21 17.59 13.25 21.56
CA ARG A 21 18.32 13.12 20.29
C ARG A 21 18.90 11.73 20.07
N ILE A 22 19.16 10.97 21.13
CA ILE A 22 19.78 9.64 21.07
C ILE A 22 18.98 8.67 20.20
N PRO A 23 17.64 8.56 20.32
CA PRO A 23 16.85 7.66 19.48
C PRO A 23 17.04 7.89 17.98
N PHE A 24 17.31 9.12 17.54
CA PHE A 24 17.52 9.43 16.13
C PHE A 24 18.84 8.86 15.58
N PHE A 25 19.85 8.67 16.42
CA PHE A 25 21.10 8.02 15.99
C PHE A 25 20.90 6.53 15.68
N PHE A 26 19.89 5.87 16.25
CA PHE A 26 19.52 4.50 15.87
C PHE A 26 18.97 4.39 14.45
N ALA A 27 18.47 5.48 13.88
CA ALA A 27 18.05 5.51 12.49
C ALA A 27 19.24 5.45 11.49
N LEU A 28 20.42 5.86 11.91
CA LEU A 28 21.61 5.91 11.05
C LEU A 28 22.08 4.52 10.58
N PRO A 29 22.27 3.51 11.45
CA PRO A 29 22.55 2.14 11.01
C PRO A 29 21.47 1.56 10.11
N LEU A 30 20.18 1.81 10.43
CA LEU A 30 19.06 1.36 9.59
C LEU A 30 19.10 2.01 8.20
N GLY A 31 19.43 3.30 8.13
CA GLY A 31 19.61 4.02 6.87
C GLY A 31 20.77 3.45 6.03
N LEU A 32 21.89 3.10 6.68
CA LEU A 32 23.04 2.46 6.01
C LEU A 32 22.67 1.06 5.49
N ILE A 33 21.94 0.26 6.26
CA ILE A 33 21.44 -1.04 5.83
C ILE A 33 20.50 -0.87 4.63
N GLY A 34 19.59 0.10 4.68
CA GLY A 34 18.68 0.42 3.56
C GLY A 34 19.44 0.84 2.30
N LEU A 35 20.48 1.65 2.45
CA LEU A 35 21.35 2.04 1.34
C LEU A 35 22.10 0.84 0.75
N TYR A 36 22.67 -0.02 1.61
CA TYR A 36 23.34 -1.24 1.19
C TYR A 36 22.39 -2.18 0.43
N LEU A 37 21.18 -2.43 0.97
CA LEU A 37 20.18 -3.27 0.31
C LEU A 37 19.79 -2.70 -1.05
N ARG A 38 19.62 -1.39 -1.17
CA ARG A 38 19.31 -0.75 -2.45
C ARG A 38 20.37 -0.98 -3.53
N HIS A 39 21.64 -1.07 -3.14
CA HIS A 39 22.75 -1.35 -4.07
C HIS A 39 22.96 -2.84 -4.32
N ALA A 40 22.60 -3.70 -3.35
CA ALA A 40 22.83 -5.14 -3.43
C ALA A 40 21.66 -5.90 -4.07
N LEU A 41 20.45 -5.32 -4.05
CA LEU A 41 19.27 -5.95 -4.67
C LEU A 41 19.22 -5.62 -6.16
N GLU A 42 19.13 -6.68 -6.95
CA GLU A 42 18.86 -6.57 -8.39
C GLU A 42 17.42 -6.09 -8.62
N GLU A 43 17.20 -5.43 -9.77
CA GLU A 43 15.87 -5.02 -10.20
C GLU A 43 14.96 -6.24 -10.40
N THR A 44 13.67 -6.07 -10.11
CA THR A 44 12.73 -7.18 -10.25
C THR A 44 12.61 -7.63 -11.71
N PRO A 45 12.45 -8.94 -11.99
CA PRO A 45 12.32 -9.45 -13.37
C PRO A 45 11.21 -8.74 -14.17
N ALA A 46 10.12 -8.35 -13.51
CA ALA A 46 9.03 -7.61 -14.14
C ALA A 46 9.45 -6.19 -14.57
N PHE A 47 10.34 -5.54 -13.85
CA PHE A 47 10.87 -4.23 -14.20
C PHE A 47 11.93 -4.35 -15.30
N GLN A 48 12.84 -5.35 -15.21
CA GLN A 48 13.84 -5.62 -16.25
C GLN A 48 13.18 -5.88 -17.59
N GLN A 49 12.17 -6.75 -17.65
CA GLN A 49 11.40 -7.01 -18.89
C GLN A 49 10.72 -5.75 -19.44
N HIS A 50 10.30 -4.85 -18.56
CA HIS A 50 9.71 -3.58 -19.00
C HIS A 50 10.78 -2.67 -19.62
N VAL A 51 11.97 -2.58 -19.03
CA VAL A 51 13.11 -1.83 -19.55
C VAL A 51 13.58 -2.42 -20.89
N ASP A 52 13.75 -3.75 -20.97
CA ASP A 52 14.16 -4.43 -22.19
C ASP A 52 13.21 -4.19 -23.37
N LYS A 53 11.89 -4.16 -23.10
CA LYS A 53 10.88 -3.82 -24.13
C LYS A 53 10.98 -2.37 -24.60
N LEU A 54 11.27 -1.44 -23.70
CA LEU A 54 11.50 -0.04 -24.05
C LEU A 54 12.79 0.14 -24.86
N GLU A 55 13.86 -0.58 -24.53
CA GLU A 55 15.12 -0.52 -25.28
C GLU A 55 15.00 -1.10 -26.70
N GLN A 56 14.15 -2.10 -26.89
CA GLN A 56 13.89 -2.70 -28.19
C GLN A 56 12.96 -1.88 -29.10
N GLY A 57 12.08 -1.04 -28.49
CA GLY A 57 11.03 -0.33 -29.22
C GLY A 57 11.31 1.16 -29.52
N ASP A 58 12.12 1.86 -28.72
CA ASP A 58 12.25 3.31 -28.92
C ASP A 58 13.46 3.90 -28.18
N ARG A 59 14.59 4.08 -28.90
CA ARG A 59 15.75 4.78 -28.36
C ARG A 59 15.50 6.29 -28.09
N GLU A 60 14.49 6.88 -28.71
CA GLU A 60 14.09 8.28 -28.47
C GLU A 60 13.28 8.44 -27.17
N GLY A 61 12.53 7.41 -26.75
CA GLY A 61 11.76 7.42 -25.48
C GLY A 61 12.61 7.31 -24.22
N LEU A 62 13.84 6.81 -24.30
CA LEU A 62 14.72 6.58 -23.14
C LEU A 62 15.33 7.85 -22.54
N GLN A 63 15.48 8.94 -23.31
CA GLN A 63 16.00 10.21 -22.77
C GLN A 63 15.00 10.94 -21.89
N HIS A 64 13.72 10.59 -21.99
CA HIS A 64 12.67 11.08 -21.10
C HIS A 64 11.83 9.84 -20.73
N GLY A 65 12.18 9.16 -19.65
CA GLY A 65 11.31 8.10 -19.10
C GLY A 65 9.85 8.59 -19.14
N PRO A 66 8.86 7.73 -19.43
CA PRO A 66 7.49 8.17 -19.67
C PRO A 66 7.07 9.09 -18.53
N LYS A 67 6.92 10.39 -18.84
CA LYS A 67 6.42 11.39 -17.89
C LYS A 67 4.98 11.00 -17.59
N VAL A 68 4.82 10.13 -16.61
CA VAL A 68 3.52 9.71 -16.11
C VAL A 68 2.84 10.96 -15.57
N SER A 69 1.90 11.49 -16.33
CA SER A 69 1.11 12.63 -15.89
C SER A 69 0.11 12.15 -14.82
N PHE A 70 0.07 12.83 -13.69
CA PHE A 70 -0.99 12.62 -12.68
C PHE A 70 -2.39 12.67 -13.32
N LYS A 71 -2.57 13.50 -14.37
CA LYS A 71 -3.80 13.58 -15.16
C LYS A 71 -4.15 12.24 -15.82
N GLU A 72 -3.17 11.50 -16.31
CA GLU A 72 -3.40 10.18 -16.91
C GLU A 72 -3.85 9.15 -15.86
N ILE A 73 -3.21 9.13 -14.70
CA ILE A 73 -3.61 8.29 -13.58
C ILE A 73 -5.03 8.63 -13.14
N ALA A 74 -5.32 9.91 -12.97
CA ALA A 74 -6.63 10.40 -12.50
C ALA A 74 -7.77 10.18 -13.50
N THR A 75 -7.49 10.12 -14.81
CA THR A 75 -8.51 9.93 -15.84
C THR A 75 -8.71 8.47 -16.24
N LYS A 76 -7.62 7.74 -16.51
CA LYS A 76 -7.69 6.35 -16.99
C LYS A 76 -7.80 5.31 -15.86
N HIS A 77 -7.22 5.60 -14.68
CA HIS A 77 -7.13 4.65 -13.57
C HIS A 77 -7.81 5.15 -12.28
N TRP A 78 -8.76 6.07 -12.39
CA TRP A 78 -9.43 6.70 -11.25
C TRP A 78 -10.09 5.70 -10.28
N ARG A 79 -10.65 4.59 -10.79
CA ARG A 79 -11.23 3.55 -9.93
C ARG A 79 -10.18 2.87 -9.07
N SER A 80 -9.04 2.50 -9.65
CA SER A 80 -7.92 1.92 -8.89
C SER A 80 -7.33 2.94 -7.91
N LEU A 81 -7.27 4.22 -8.31
CA LEU A 81 -6.80 5.31 -7.46
C LEU A 81 -7.72 5.50 -6.24
N LEU A 82 -9.04 5.59 -6.44
CA LEU A 82 -10.00 5.72 -5.34
C LEU A 82 -10.00 4.49 -4.42
N THR A 83 -9.92 3.29 -4.98
CA THR A 83 -9.81 2.05 -4.19
C THR A 83 -8.53 2.05 -3.36
N CYS A 84 -7.41 2.48 -3.94
CA CYS A 84 -6.14 2.62 -3.22
C CYS A 84 -6.26 3.65 -2.08
N ILE A 85 -6.80 4.84 -2.37
CA ILE A 85 -7.03 5.90 -1.37
C ILE A 85 -7.92 5.38 -0.24
N GLY A 86 -9.04 4.73 -0.55
CA GLY A 86 -9.96 4.18 0.44
C GLY A 86 -9.32 3.14 1.34
N LEU A 87 -8.51 2.22 0.78
CA LEU A 87 -7.79 1.23 1.57
C LEU A 87 -6.73 1.88 2.48
N VAL A 88 -5.96 2.82 1.94
CA VAL A 88 -4.93 3.53 2.71
C VAL A 88 -5.55 4.39 3.82
N ILE A 89 -6.66 5.10 3.55
CA ILE A 89 -7.39 5.87 4.58
C ILE A 89 -7.88 4.93 5.67
N SER A 90 -8.57 3.84 5.33
CA SER A 90 -9.12 2.91 6.32
C SER A 90 -8.03 2.30 7.20
N THR A 91 -6.89 1.95 6.61
CA THR A 91 -5.74 1.41 7.34
C THR A 91 -5.12 2.47 8.24
N ASN A 92 -4.77 3.64 7.68
CA ASN A 92 -3.99 4.65 8.44
C ASN A 92 -4.83 5.38 9.47
N VAL A 93 -6.13 5.65 9.24
CA VAL A 93 -7.00 6.22 10.27
C VAL A 93 -7.12 5.27 11.46
N THR A 94 -7.33 3.97 11.21
CA THR A 94 -7.37 2.98 12.28
C THR A 94 -6.02 2.86 13.00
N TYR A 95 -4.91 2.94 12.26
CA TYR A 95 -3.55 2.96 12.80
C TYR A 95 -3.30 4.18 13.70
N TYR A 96 -3.57 5.39 13.23
CA TYR A 96 -3.39 6.61 14.00
C TYR A 96 -4.32 6.68 15.21
N MET A 97 -5.55 6.18 15.09
CA MET A 97 -6.47 6.06 16.21
C MET A 97 -5.89 5.17 17.30
N LEU A 98 -5.44 3.95 16.94
CA LEU A 98 -4.98 2.97 17.92
C LEU A 98 -3.59 3.29 18.48
N LEU A 99 -2.63 3.66 17.66
CA LEU A 99 -1.23 3.74 18.09
C LEU A 99 -0.76 5.16 18.43
N THR A 100 -1.43 6.18 17.89
CA THR A 100 -1.02 7.57 18.10
C THR A 100 -1.98 8.29 19.08
N TYR A 101 -3.28 8.11 18.92
CA TYR A 101 -4.27 8.80 19.74
C TYR A 101 -4.53 8.10 21.08
N MET A 102 -4.55 6.77 21.13
CA MET A 102 -4.88 6.03 22.37
C MET A 102 -3.99 6.34 23.58
N PRO A 103 -2.65 6.50 23.47
CA PRO A 103 -1.84 6.89 24.64
C PRO A 103 -2.35 8.17 25.29
N SER A 104 -2.63 9.20 24.47
CA SER A 104 -3.17 10.49 24.95
C SER A 104 -4.61 10.35 25.48
N TYR A 105 -5.42 9.54 24.83
CA TYR A 105 -6.80 9.27 25.28
C TYR A 105 -6.85 8.60 26.65
N LEU A 106 -5.99 7.60 26.89
CA LEU A 106 -5.90 6.91 28.17
C LEU A 106 -5.43 7.84 29.29
N SER A 107 -4.45 8.71 29.02
CA SER A 107 -3.91 9.62 30.03
C SER A 107 -4.85 10.79 30.34
N HIS A 108 -5.35 11.49 29.32
CA HIS A 108 -6.15 12.69 29.50
C HIS A 108 -7.61 12.41 29.89
N ASN A 109 -8.25 11.45 29.22
CA ASN A 109 -9.68 11.20 29.39
C ASN A 109 -10.00 10.17 30.48
N LEU A 110 -9.12 9.17 30.67
CA LEU A 110 -9.30 8.11 31.65
C LEU A 110 -8.38 8.24 32.87
N HIS A 111 -7.57 9.31 32.92
CA HIS A 111 -6.68 9.63 34.02
C HIS A 111 -5.67 8.53 34.42
N TYR A 112 -5.31 7.66 33.46
CA TYR A 112 -4.19 6.73 33.63
C TYR A 112 -2.87 7.51 33.56
N SER A 113 -1.85 7.08 34.32
CA SER A 113 -0.53 7.67 34.20
C SER A 113 -0.01 7.49 32.77
N GLU A 114 0.68 8.50 32.22
CA GLU A 114 1.20 8.47 30.85
C GLU A 114 2.07 7.23 30.59
N ASP A 115 2.90 6.84 31.56
CA ASP A 115 3.75 5.66 31.47
C ASP A 115 2.95 4.36 31.30
N HIS A 116 1.87 4.18 32.04
CA HIS A 116 1.03 2.99 31.91
C HIS A 116 0.28 2.95 30.57
N GLY A 117 -0.20 4.11 30.08
CA GLY A 117 -0.84 4.20 28.77
C GLY A 117 0.12 3.80 27.64
N VAL A 118 1.35 4.31 27.67
CA VAL A 118 2.39 3.98 26.69
C VAL A 118 2.79 2.50 26.77
N LEU A 119 2.94 1.92 27.98
CA LEU A 119 3.29 0.51 28.16
C LEU A 119 2.21 -0.43 27.61
N ILE A 120 0.94 -0.12 27.81
CA ILE A 120 -0.17 -0.89 27.23
C ILE A 120 -0.09 -0.89 25.70
N ILE A 121 0.14 0.26 25.08
CA ILE A 121 0.27 0.34 23.61
C ILE A 121 1.49 -0.41 23.11
N ILE A 122 2.62 -0.35 23.80
CA ILE A 122 3.82 -1.14 23.46
C ILE A 122 3.51 -2.65 23.50
N ALA A 123 2.80 -3.12 24.52
CA ALA A 123 2.40 -4.51 24.62
C ALA A 123 1.48 -4.93 23.45
N ILE A 124 0.53 -4.06 23.08
CA ILE A 124 -0.33 -4.26 21.90
C ILE A 124 0.52 -4.32 20.61
N MET A 125 1.47 -3.41 20.40
CA MET A 125 2.36 -3.41 19.23
C MET A 125 3.20 -4.69 19.14
N ILE A 126 3.70 -5.20 20.27
CA ILE A 126 4.39 -6.50 20.32
C ILE A 126 3.44 -7.63 19.90
N GLY A 127 2.21 -7.63 20.38
CA GLY A 127 1.19 -8.60 19.97
C GLY A 127 0.90 -8.52 18.46
N MET A 128 0.79 -7.32 17.91
CA MET A 128 0.59 -7.10 16.46
C MET A 128 1.73 -7.68 15.62
N LEU A 129 2.97 -7.61 16.08
CA LEU A 129 4.15 -8.14 15.38
C LEU A 129 4.01 -9.64 15.08
N PHE A 130 3.38 -10.40 15.97
CA PHE A 130 3.14 -11.84 15.78
C PHE A 130 1.87 -12.12 14.97
N VAL A 131 0.85 -11.30 15.10
CA VAL A 131 -0.44 -11.47 14.40
C VAL A 131 -0.33 -11.07 12.93
N GLN A 132 0.42 -10.04 12.59
CA GLN A 132 0.51 -9.50 11.25
C GLN A 132 1.00 -10.50 10.19
N PRO A 133 2.07 -11.29 10.39
CA PRO A 133 2.49 -12.33 9.44
C PRO A 133 1.41 -13.39 9.22
N VAL A 134 0.70 -13.77 10.30
CA VAL A 134 -0.40 -14.74 10.21
C VAL A 134 -1.53 -14.21 9.35
N MET A 135 -1.91 -12.93 9.53
CA MET A 135 -2.93 -12.28 8.70
C MET A 135 -2.49 -12.18 7.23
N GLY A 136 -1.19 -11.92 6.99
CA GLY A 136 -0.62 -11.94 5.64
C GLY A 136 -0.76 -13.31 4.97
N LEU A 137 -0.32 -14.37 5.63
CA LEU A 137 -0.42 -15.75 5.12
C LEU A 137 -1.88 -16.18 4.87
N LEU A 138 -2.78 -15.84 5.79
CA LEU A 138 -4.19 -16.14 5.63
C LEU A 138 -4.80 -15.36 4.45
N SER A 139 -4.41 -14.11 4.25
CA SER A 139 -4.89 -13.30 3.14
C SER A 139 -4.42 -13.80 1.76
N ASP A 140 -3.22 -14.37 1.69
CA ASP A 140 -2.71 -14.99 0.47
C ASP A 140 -3.45 -16.29 0.13
N ARG A 141 -3.92 -17.02 1.16
CA ARG A 141 -4.67 -18.28 0.99
C ARG A 141 -6.14 -18.06 0.66
N PHE A 142 -6.81 -17.14 1.38
CA PHE A 142 -8.26 -16.94 1.28
C PHE A 142 -8.64 -15.74 0.38
N GLY A 143 -7.67 -14.99 -0.09
CA GLY A 143 -7.87 -13.79 -0.88
C GLY A 143 -7.75 -12.51 -0.04
N ARG A 144 -7.28 -11.45 -0.66
CA ARG A 144 -7.03 -10.15 -0.01
C ARG A 144 -8.32 -9.34 0.16
N ARG A 145 -9.19 -9.39 -0.85
CA ARG A 145 -10.49 -8.72 -0.83
C ARG A 145 -11.38 -9.15 0.35
N PRO A 146 -11.55 -10.46 0.65
CA PRO A 146 -12.31 -10.90 1.82
C PRO A 146 -11.77 -10.36 3.14
N PHE A 147 -10.44 -10.23 3.29
CA PHE A 147 -9.83 -9.67 4.50
C PHE A 147 -10.13 -8.19 4.70
N VAL A 148 -10.14 -7.39 3.64
CA VAL A 148 -10.55 -5.98 3.72
C VAL A 148 -12.03 -5.87 4.11
N ILE A 149 -12.90 -6.68 3.52
CA ILE A 149 -14.33 -6.72 3.86
C ILE A 149 -14.53 -7.18 5.32
N LEU A 150 -13.83 -8.25 5.74
CA LEU A 150 -13.91 -8.76 7.11
C LEU A 150 -13.43 -7.71 8.12
N GLY A 151 -12.26 -7.11 7.88
CA GLY A 151 -11.69 -6.06 8.74
C GLY A 151 -12.62 -4.86 8.85
N SER A 152 -13.19 -4.40 7.72
CA SER A 152 -14.13 -3.27 7.70
C SER A 152 -15.44 -3.60 8.41
N THR A 153 -15.99 -4.78 8.18
CA THR A 153 -17.22 -5.23 8.85
C THR A 153 -16.99 -5.39 10.36
N ALA A 154 -15.87 -6.01 10.74
CA ALA A 154 -15.48 -6.12 12.13
C ALA A 154 -15.27 -4.75 12.79
N LEU A 155 -14.61 -3.81 12.11
CA LEU A 155 -14.41 -2.45 12.60
C LEU A 155 -15.76 -1.74 12.83
N PHE A 156 -16.70 -1.90 11.91
CA PHE A 156 -18.03 -1.28 12.04
C PHE A 156 -18.79 -1.78 13.27
N PHE A 157 -18.85 -3.09 13.48
CA PHE A 157 -19.65 -3.66 14.57
C PHE A 157 -18.90 -3.70 15.91
N LEU A 158 -17.57 -3.83 15.90
CA LEU A 158 -16.79 -4.00 17.12
C LEU A 158 -16.16 -2.69 17.63
N ALA A 159 -16.23 -1.58 16.91
CA ALA A 159 -15.72 -0.30 17.38
C ALA A 159 -16.41 0.15 18.68
N ILE A 160 -17.75 0.06 18.75
CA ILE A 160 -18.50 0.43 19.96
C ILE A 160 -18.17 -0.51 21.13
N PRO A 161 -18.26 -1.84 21.02
CA PRO A 161 -17.85 -2.74 22.09
C PRO A 161 -16.40 -2.52 22.54
N ALA A 162 -15.48 -2.29 21.60
CA ALA A 162 -14.07 -2.01 21.92
C ALA A 162 -13.92 -0.76 22.80
N PHE A 163 -14.58 0.34 22.41
CA PHE A 163 -14.52 1.58 23.19
C PHE A 163 -15.28 1.47 24.51
N MET A 164 -16.35 0.68 24.60
CA MET A 164 -16.99 0.37 25.90
C MET A 164 -16.01 -0.36 26.84
N MET A 165 -15.22 -1.30 26.30
CA MET A 165 -14.19 -1.99 27.09
C MET A 165 -13.03 -1.07 27.46
N ILE A 166 -12.59 -0.19 26.56
CA ILE A 166 -11.51 0.78 26.79
C ILE A 166 -11.93 1.82 27.85
N ASN A 167 -13.19 2.22 27.88
CA ASN A 167 -13.73 3.18 28.85
C ASN A 167 -14.10 2.55 30.20
N SER A 168 -13.71 1.30 30.44
CA SER A 168 -13.91 0.63 31.73
C SER A 168 -12.77 0.95 32.69
N ASP A 169 -13.02 0.83 34.01
CA ASP A 169 -12.00 0.98 35.04
C ASP A 169 -11.10 -0.25 35.23
N VAL A 170 -11.31 -1.28 34.42
CA VAL A 170 -10.59 -2.56 34.52
C VAL A 170 -9.51 -2.64 33.43
N ILE A 171 -8.24 -2.63 33.84
CA ILE A 171 -7.07 -2.70 32.92
C ILE A 171 -7.17 -3.87 31.94
N GLY A 172 -7.65 -5.04 32.39
CA GLY A 172 -7.82 -6.21 31.53
C GLY A 172 -8.84 -6.00 30.42
N LEU A 173 -9.92 -5.24 30.67
CA LEU A 173 -10.90 -4.88 29.64
C LEU A 173 -10.34 -3.84 28.68
N ILE A 174 -9.61 -2.84 29.19
CA ILE A 174 -8.92 -1.86 28.35
C ILE A 174 -7.98 -2.56 27.37
N PHE A 175 -7.14 -3.45 27.90
CA PHE A 175 -6.22 -4.22 27.08
C PHE A 175 -6.95 -5.08 26.04
N ALA A 176 -8.04 -5.75 26.40
CA ALA A 176 -8.85 -6.56 25.50
C ALA A 176 -9.52 -5.72 24.39
N GLY A 177 -10.04 -4.52 24.72
CA GLY A 177 -10.60 -3.59 23.76
C GLY A 177 -9.56 -3.09 22.74
N LEU A 178 -8.38 -2.71 23.21
CA LEU A 178 -7.26 -2.31 22.36
C LEU A 178 -6.76 -3.46 21.49
N LEU A 179 -6.63 -4.67 22.07
CA LEU A 179 -6.23 -5.87 21.31
C LEU A 179 -7.25 -6.21 20.20
N MET A 180 -8.54 -6.05 20.48
CA MET A 180 -9.59 -6.23 19.49
C MET A 180 -9.43 -5.28 18.30
N LEU A 181 -9.19 -4.00 18.55
CA LEU A 181 -8.89 -3.01 17.49
C LEU A 181 -7.58 -3.34 16.76
N ALA A 182 -6.56 -3.83 17.47
CA ALA A 182 -5.28 -4.23 16.89
C ALA A 182 -5.41 -5.41 15.93
N VAL A 183 -6.21 -6.43 16.27
CA VAL A 183 -6.50 -7.57 15.39
C VAL A 183 -7.23 -7.11 14.14
N ILE A 184 -8.20 -6.21 14.28
CA ILE A 184 -8.91 -5.62 13.15
C ILE A 184 -7.94 -4.82 12.25
N LEU A 185 -7.07 -4.01 12.84
CA LEU A 185 -6.04 -3.28 12.10
C LEU A 185 -5.11 -4.21 11.32
N ASN A 186 -4.75 -5.37 11.90
CA ASN A 186 -3.92 -6.37 11.21
C ASN A 186 -4.60 -6.99 9.98
N CYS A 187 -5.93 -7.02 9.91
CA CYS A 187 -6.63 -7.41 8.68
C CYS A 187 -6.35 -6.45 7.52
N PHE A 188 -6.15 -5.16 7.79
CA PHE A 188 -5.78 -4.17 6.77
C PHE A 188 -4.28 -4.17 6.49
N THR A 189 -3.45 -4.08 7.53
CA THR A 189 -1.99 -3.97 7.36
C THR A 189 -1.39 -5.23 6.75
N GLY A 190 -1.93 -6.41 7.06
CA GLY A 190 -1.48 -7.70 6.52
C GLY A 190 -1.67 -7.82 5.00
N VAL A 191 -2.68 -7.15 4.44
CA VAL A 191 -2.94 -7.18 2.98
C VAL A 191 -2.37 -5.99 2.23
N MET A 192 -2.11 -4.88 2.90
CA MET A 192 -1.80 -3.59 2.28
C MET A 192 -0.56 -3.63 1.40
N ALA A 193 0.56 -4.16 1.93
CA ALA A 193 1.86 -4.17 1.26
C ALA A 193 1.84 -4.92 -0.08
N SER A 194 1.08 -5.99 -0.17
CA SER A 194 0.96 -6.82 -1.38
C SER A 194 -0.16 -6.36 -2.33
N THR A 195 -1.21 -5.76 -1.79
CA THR A 195 -2.39 -5.33 -2.57
C THR A 195 -2.17 -4.04 -3.33
N LEU A 196 -1.56 -3.04 -2.67
CA LEU A 196 -1.41 -1.70 -3.26
C LEU A 196 -0.59 -1.72 -4.56
N PRO A 197 0.60 -2.36 -4.63
CA PRO A 197 1.35 -2.45 -5.88
C PRO A 197 0.62 -3.21 -6.99
N ALA A 198 -0.21 -4.19 -6.64
CA ALA A 198 -0.96 -5.01 -7.60
C ALA A 198 -2.14 -4.27 -8.25
N MET A 199 -2.58 -3.13 -7.70
CA MET A 199 -3.69 -2.34 -8.25
C MET A 199 -3.32 -1.58 -9.53
N PHE A 200 -2.03 -1.32 -9.75
CA PHE A 200 -1.55 -0.46 -10.84
C PHE A 200 -0.62 -1.19 -11.82
N PRO A 201 -0.67 -0.84 -13.11
CA PRO A 201 0.30 -1.31 -14.11
C PRO A 201 1.74 -0.93 -13.71
N THR A 202 2.73 -1.69 -14.14
CA THR A 202 4.14 -1.54 -13.71
C THR A 202 4.68 -0.14 -13.98
N HIS A 203 4.41 0.44 -15.16
CA HIS A 203 4.90 1.77 -15.57
C HIS A 203 4.29 2.95 -14.78
N LEU A 204 3.08 2.79 -14.20
CA LEU A 204 2.39 3.81 -13.41
C LEU A 204 2.49 3.57 -11.90
N ARG A 205 2.88 2.36 -11.50
CA ARG A 205 2.77 1.84 -10.14
C ARG A 205 3.34 2.77 -9.09
N PHE A 206 4.59 3.18 -9.25
CA PHE A 206 5.26 4.04 -8.27
C PHE A 206 4.58 5.40 -8.11
N SER A 207 4.30 6.09 -9.21
CA SER A 207 3.70 7.43 -9.18
C SER A 207 2.25 7.40 -8.66
N ALA A 208 1.46 6.41 -9.08
CA ALA A 208 0.10 6.25 -8.61
C ALA A 208 0.03 5.90 -7.13
N LEU A 209 0.89 4.99 -6.67
CA LEU A 209 0.98 4.61 -5.28
C LEU A 209 1.40 5.79 -4.40
N ALA A 210 2.49 6.47 -4.78
CA ALA A 210 2.98 7.63 -4.05
C ALA A 210 1.92 8.72 -3.92
N SER A 211 1.21 9.02 -5.02
CA SER A 211 0.14 10.01 -5.01
C SER A 211 -1.03 9.62 -4.11
N ALA A 212 -1.53 8.38 -4.25
CA ALA A 212 -2.62 7.87 -3.42
C ALA A 212 -2.24 7.84 -1.93
N PHE A 213 -1.03 7.38 -1.63
CA PHE A 213 -0.53 7.28 -0.27
C PHE A 213 -0.39 8.66 0.40
N ASN A 214 0.22 9.63 -0.29
CA ASN A 214 0.39 10.97 0.26
C ASN A 214 -0.94 11.69 0.50
N ILE A 215 -1.90 11.60 -0.42
CA ILE A 215 -3.25 12.16 -0.24
C ILE A 215 -3.92 11.52 0.98
N SER A 216 -3.83 10.20 1.10
CA SER A 216 -4.47 9.44 2.18
C SER A 216 -3.84 9.72 3.54
N ILE A 217 -2.51 9.83 3.62
CA ILE A 217 -1.80 10.15 4.87
C ILE A 217 -2.12 11.57 5.33
N LEU A 218 -2.27 12.52 4.41
CA LEU A 218 -2.68 13.88 4.78
C LEU A 218 -4.03 13.88 5.52
N ILE A 219 -4.99 13.10 5.03
CA ILE A 219 -6.31 12.95 5.66
C ILE A 219 -6.20 12.16 6.97
N ALA A 220 -5.52 11.02 6.94
CA ALA A 220 -5.40 10.13 8.09
C ALA A 220 -4.57 10.74 9.23
N GLY A 221 -3.57 11.56 8.91
CA GLY A 221 -2.74 12.26 9.89
C GLY A 221 -3.51 13.26 10.77
N LEU A 222 -4.67 13.74 10.30
CA LEU A 222 -5.56 14.58 11.10
C LEU A 222 -6.36 13.79 12.16
N THR A 223 -6.34 12.46 12.11
CA THR A 223 -7.13 11.60 13.02
C THR A 223 -6.96 11.91 14.49
N PRO A 224 -5.74 12.05 15.07
CA PRO A 224 -5.59 12.33 16.49
C PRO A 224 -6.23 13.67 16.88
N THR A 225 -6.00 14.71 16.09
CA THR A 225 -6.56 16.04 16.34
C THR A 225 -8.08 16.04 16.20
N LEU A 226 -8.61 15.40 15.16
CA LEU A 226 -10.05 15.31 14.93
C LEU A 226 -10.74 14.49 16.03
N ALA A 227 -10.14 13.38 16.45
CA ALA A 227 -10.68 12.54 17.50
C ALA A 227 -10.70 13.28 18.86
N ALA A 228 -9.61 13.98 19.20
CA ALA A 228 -9.55 14.80 20.41
C ALA A 228 -10.61 15.92 20.39
N TRP A 229 -10.69 16.66 19.29
CA TRP A 229 -11.68 17.72 19.12
C TRP A 229 -13.13 17.20 19.21
N LEU A 230 -13.42 16.03 18.62
CA LEU A 230 -14.76 15.42 18.72
C LEU A 230 -15.12 15.04 20.16
N VAL A 231 -14.19 14.49 20.92
CA VAL A 231 -14.41 14.15 22.34
C VAL A 231 -14.62 15.41 23.16
N GLU A 232 -13.78 16.42 23.00
CA GLU A 232 -13.84 17.67 23.74
C GLU A 232 -15.11 18.48 23.43
N SER A 233 -15.46 18.60 22.13
CA SER A 233 -16.62 19.39 21.71
C SER A 233 -17.98 18.77 22.04
N THR A 234 -18.04 17.43 22.15
CA THR A 234 -19.30 16.70 22.40
C THR A 234 -19.40 16.17 23.83
N GLU A 235 -18.31 16.26 24.62
CA GLU A 235 -18.20 15.65 25.96
C GLU A 235 -18.52 14.14 25.96
N ASN A 236 -18.35 13.48 24.80
CA ASN A 236 -18.72 12.08 24.62
C ASN A 236 -17.49 11.22 24.27
N LEU A 237 -17.09 10.38 25.22
CA LEU A 237 -15.96 9.46 25.11
C LEU A 237 -16.14 8.38 24.01
N MET A 238 -17.37 8.21 23.48
CA MET A 238 -17.65 7.24 22.40
C MET A 238 -17.43 7.81 20.99
N MET A 239 -17.13 9.11 20.84
CA MET A 239 -16.94 9.74 19.54
C MET A 239 -15.86 9.10 18.66
N PRO A 240 -14.71 8.66 19.19
CA PRO A 240 -13.72 7.95 18.38
C PRO A 240 -14.25 6.63 17.81
N ALA A 241 -15.15 5.92 18.52
CA ALA A 241 -15.79 4.72 18.00
C ALA A 241 -16.68 5.03 16.79
N TYR A 242 -17.51 6.08 16.88
CA TYR A 242 -18.35 6.53 15.76
C TYR A 242 -17.53 6.97 14.56
N TYR A 243 -16.41 7.67 14.82
CA TYR A 243 -15.47 8.04 13.77
C TYR A 243 -14.89 6.81 13.04
N LEU A 244 -14.47 5.78 13.80
CA LEU A 244 -14.01 4.51 13.22
C LEU A 244 -15.12 3.78 12.44
N MET A 245 -16.38 3.87 12.85
CA MET A 245 -17.49 3.31 12.10
C MET A 245 -17.67 3.97 10.73
N VAL A 246 -17.53 5.31 10.65
CA VAL A 246 -17.55 6.02 9.37
C VAL A 246 -16.39 5.54 8.47
N VAL A 247 -15.21 5.39 9.02
CA VAL A 247 -14.04 4.86 8.31
C VAL A 247 -14.25 3.42 7.86
N ALA A 248 -14.91 2.61 8.69
CA ALA A 248 -15.26 1.24 8.36
C ALA A 248 -16.20 1.15 7.14
N VAL A 249 -17.15 2.09 6.99
CA VAL A 249 -17.99 2.18 5.79
C VAL A 249 -17.14 2.47 4.54
N ILE A 250 -16.18 3.38 4.63
CA ILE A 250 -15.24 3.65 3.52
C ILE A 250 -14.45 2.38 3.18
N GLY A 251 -13.93 1.68 4.19
CA GLY A 251 -13.22 0.42 4.02
C GLY A 251 -14.10 -0.69 3.40
N LEU A 252 -15.35 -0.77 3.79
CA LEU A 252 -16.32 -1.75 3.25
C LEU A 252 -16.61 -1.47 1.77
N ILE A 253 -16.89 -0.23 1.41
CA ILE A 253 -17.09 0.18 0.01
C ILE A 253 -15.84 -0.14 -0.80
N THR A 254 -14.66 0.15 -0.25
CA THR A 254 -13.37 -0.16 -0.87
C THR A 254 -13.20 -1.67 -1.08
N GLY A 255 -13.45 -2.49 -0.07
CA GLY A 255 -13.38 -3.94 -0.15
C GLY A 255 -14.35 -4.55 -1.18
N ILE A 256 -15.56 -4.01 -1.28
CA ILE A 256 -16.54 -4.45 -2.28
C ILE A 256 -16.12 -4.09 -3.69
N THR A 257 -15.58 -2.89 -3.90
CA THR A 257 -15.21 -2.36 -5.21
C THR A 257 -13.85 -2.84 -5.70
N MET A 258 -12.94 -3.25 -4.78
CA MET A 258 -11.62 -3.74 -5.16
C MET A 258 -11.70 -5.09 -5.89
N LYS A 259 -10.80 -5.26 -6.85
CA LYS A 259 -10.59 -6.54 -7.50
C LYS A 259 -9.68 -7.42 -6.65
N GLU A 260 -9.95 -8.74 -6.66
CA GLU A 260 -9.05 -9.69 -6.00
C GLU A 260 -7.65 -9.66 -6.66
N THR A 261 -6.63 -9.60 -5.82
CA THR A 261 -5.23 -9.52 -6.26
C THR A 261 -4.38 -10.69 -5.78
N ALA A 262 -4.93 -11.56 -4.93
CA ALA A 262 -4.22 -12.76 -4.48
C ALA A 262 -4.05 -13.76 -5.63
N ASN A 263 -2.87 -14.37 -5.73
CA ASN A 263 -2.53 -15.38 -6.74
C ASN A 263 -2.77 -14.95 -8.19
N ARG A 264 -2.72 -13.64 -8.47
CA ARG A 264 -2.83 -13.10 -9.82
C ARG A 264 -1.53 -12.45 -10.25
N PRO A 265 -1.13 -12.59 -11.52
CA PRO A 265 0.06 -11.93 -12.04
C PRO A 265 -0.07 -10.41 -11.92
N LEU A 266 1.04 -9.74 -11.67
CA LEU A 266 1.09 -8.28 -11.60
C LEU A 266 0.73 -7.68 -12.97
N ARG A 267 -0.11 -6.65 -12.98
CA ARG A 267 -0.47 -5.95 -14.22
C ARG A 267 0.78 -5.39 -14.90
N GLY A 268 0.97 -5.75 -16.17
CA GLY A 268 2.12 -5.33 -16.96
C GLY A 268 3.36 -6.20 -16.79
N ALA A 269 3.33 -7.24 -15.93
CA ALA A 269 4.29 -8.33 -15.98
C ALA A 269 3.85 -9.35 -17.03
N THR A 270 4.81 -10.04 -17.67
CA THR A 270 4.49 -11.25 -18.44
C THR A 270 3.77 -12.21 -17.51
N PRO A 271 2.58 -12.72 -17.87
CA PRO A 271 1.83 -13.57 -16.97
C PRO A 271 2.67 -14.82 -16.65
N ALA A 272 2.98 -14.99 -15.37
CA ALA A 272 3.37 -16.29 -14.87
C ALA A 272 2.08 -17.13 -14.87
N ALA A 273 2.03 -18.13 -15.74
CA ALA A 273 0.88 -19.03 -15.81
C ALA A 273 0.68 -19.74 -14.48
N SER A 274 -0.54 -19.72 -13.97
CA SER A 274 -0.90 -20.37 -12.70
C SER A 274 -1.00 -21.89 -12.85
N ASP A 275 -1.23 -22.37 -14.08
CA ASP A 275 -1.22 -23.77 -14.42
C ASP A 275 -0.73 -24.05 -15.87
N MET A 276 -0.55 -25.32 -16.22
CA MET A 276 -0.06 -25.72 -17.55
C MET A 276 -1.06 -25.45 -18.68
N GLN A 277 -2.33 -25.25 -18.37
CA GLN A 277 -3.36 -24.98 -19.35
C GLN A 277 -3.37 -23.50 -19.70
N GLU A 278 -3.31 -22.63 -18.70
CA GLU A 278 -3.15 -21.17 -18.85
C GLU A 278 -1.81 -20.85 -19.56
N ALA A 279 -0.72 -21.58 -19.27
CA ALA A 279 0.55 -21.44 -19.95
C ALA A 279 0.45 -21.74 -21.46
N ARG A 280 -0.33 -22.73 -21.83
CA ARG A 280 -0.56 -23.07 -23.26
C ARG A 280 -1.41 -22.03 -23.98
N GLU A 281 -2.46 -21.54 -23.33
CA GLU A 281 -3.34 -20.49 -23.90
C GLU A 281 -2.55 -19.19 -24.12
N ILE A 282 -1.72 -18.78 -23.15
CA ILE A 282 -0.87 -17.60 -23.27
C ILE A 282 0.20 -17.76 -24.35
N LEU A 283 0.81 -18.95 -24.46
CA LEU A 283 1.79 -19.24 -25.50
C LEU A 283 1.13 -19.25 -26.88
N GLN A 284 -0.08 -19.74 -27.00
CA GLN A 284 -0.84 -19.78 -28.24
C GLN A 284 -1.27 -18.39 -28.68
N GLU A 285 -1.82 -17.56 -27.77
CA GLU A 285 -2.15 -16.16 -28.05
C GLU A 285 -0.90 -15.34 -28.44
N HIS A 286 0.24 -15.63 -27.84
CA HIS A 286 1.49 -14.97 -28.21
C HIS A 286 2.01 -15.40 -29.55
N HIS A 287 1.85 -16.67 -29.91
CA HIS A 287 2.22 -17.23 -31.20
C HIS A 287 1.37 -16.63 -32.32
N ASP A 288 0.05 -16.61 -32.15
CA ASP A 288 -0.90 -16.04 -33.10
C ASP A 288 -0.63 -14.53 -33.32
N ASN A 289 -0.26 -13.82 -32.29
CA ASN A 289 0.09 -12.39 -32.37
C ASN A 289 1.42 -12.14 -33.07
N ILE A 290 2.38 -13.07 -32.99
CA ILE A 290 3.64 -13.00 -33.73
C ILE A 290 3.40 -13.35 -35.21
N GLU A 291 2.62 -14.38 -35.52
CA GLU A 291 2.26 -14.74 -36.88
C GLU A 291 1.57 -13.58 -37.60
N GLN A 292 0.60 -12.94 -36.94
CA GLN A 292 -0.10 -11.78 -37.49
C GLN A 292 0.85 -10.59 -37.77
N LYS A 293 1.80 -10.33 -36.87
CA LYS A 293 2.83 -9.30 -37.12
C LYS A 293 3.79 -9.64 -38.25
N ILE A 294 4.11 -10.92 -38.45
CA ILE A 294 4.94 -11.36 -39.56
C ILE A 294 4.18 -11.14 -40.88
N GLU A 295 2.90 -11.47 -40.93
CA GLU A 295 2.03 -11.27 -42.09
C GLU A 295 1.90 -9.79 -42.47
N ASP A 296 1.69 -8.90 -41.46
CA ASP A 296 1.65 -7.45 -41.65
C ASP A 296 2.98 -6.89 -42.23
N ILE A 297 4.12 -7.38 -41.71
CA ILE A 297 5.46 -6.99 -42.19
C ILE A 297 5.70 -7.49 -43.62
N ASP A 298 5.30 -8.70 -43.94
CA ASP A 298 5.44 -9.27 -45.29
C ASP A 298 4.59 -8.52 -46.33
N GLU A 299 3.39 -8.07 -45.95
CA GLU A 299 2.57 -7.18 -46.78
C GLU A 299 3.26 -5.81 -47.00
N GLU A 300 3.84 -5.22 -45.95
CA GLU A 300 4.59 -3.96 -46.08
C GLU A 300 5.82 -4.10 -46.96
N ILE A 301 6.56 -5.21 -46.85
CA ILE A 301 7.70 -5.53 -47.70
C ILE A 301 7.25 -5.67 -49.16
N ALA A 302 6.14 -6.34 -49.43
CA ALA A 302 5.60 -6.49 -50.76
C ALA A 302 5.20 -5.14 -51.38
N GLU A 303 4.57 -4.25 -50.62
CA GLU A 303 4.25 -2.88 -51.07
C GLU A 303 5.51 -2.06 -51.37
N LEU A 304 6.53 -2.14 -50.49
CA LEU A 304 7.80 -1.42 -50.67
C LEU A 304 8.55 -1.95 -51.92
N GLN A 305 8.55 -3.27 -52.15
CA GLN A 305 9.14 -3.87 -53.36
C GLN A 305 8.43 -3.38 -54.61
N LYS A 306 7.09 -3.29 -54.61
CA LYS A 306 6.30 -2.76 -55.69
C LYS A 306 6.56 -1.27 -55.95
N LYS A 307 6.72 -0.48 -54.90
CA LYS A 307 7.14 0.94 -55.04
C LYS A 307 8.55 1.08 -55.58
N ARG A 308 9.49 0.24 -55.14
CA ARG A 308 10.87 0.19 -55.66
C ARG A 308 10.89 -0.15 -57.12
N SER A 309 10.19 -1.19 -57.58
CA SER A 309 10.11 -1.56 -59.01
C SER A 309 9.60 -0.41 -59.87
N ARG A 310 8.53 0.28 -59.44
CA ARG A 310 7.97 1.44 -60.15
C ARG A 310 8.98 2.60 -60.28
N LEU A 311 9.77 2.86 -59.23
CA LEU A 311 10.78 3.91 -59.21
C LEU A 311 11.98 3.56 -60.11
N VAL A 312 12.40 2.29 -60.16
CA VAL A 312 13.46 1.79 -61.05
C VAL A 312 13.03 1.89 -62.51
N ASP A 313 11.78 1.55 -62.83
CA ASP A 313 11.23 1.68 -64.18
C ASP A 313 11.13 3.13 -64.65
N GLN A 314 10.88 4.09 -63.72
CA GLN A 314 10.81 5.51 -64.03
C GLN A 314 12.19 6.20 -64.11
N HIS A 315 13.24 5.60 -63.56
CA HIS A 315 14.60 6.15 -63.59
C HIS A 315 15.64 5.07 -63.92
N PRO A 316 15.72 4.66 -65.20
CA PRO A 316 16.61 3.57 -65.65
C PRO A 316 18.12 3.87 -65.46
N LYS A 317 18.53 5.10 -65.14
CA LYS A 317 19.93 5.51 -64.90
C LYS A 317 20.47 5.23 -63.49
N ILE A 318 19.70 4.62 -62.60
CA ILE A 318 20.14 4.34 -61.22
C ILE A 318 20.85 2.98 -61.10
N ASN A 319 20.89 2.17 -62.16
CA ASN A 319 21.53 0.87 -62.20
C ASN A 319 22.85 0.83 -63.02
N GLU A 320 23.42 1.94 -63.42
CA GLU A 320 24.79 2.12 -63.87
C GLU A 320 25.63 2.80 -62.75
#